data_4fbcdc5dfe1a7903ae7df20487cafeb2
#
_entry.id   4fbcdc5dfe1a7903ae7df20487cafeb2
#
_cell.length_a   1.000
_cell.length_b   1.000
_cell.length_c   1.000
_cell.angle_alpha   90.00
_cell.angle_beta   90.00
_cell.angle_gamma   90.00
#
_symmetry.space_group_name_H-M   'P 1'
#
loop_
_entity.id
_entity.type
_entity.pdbx_description
1 polymer ?
#
loop_
_entity_poly.entity_id
_entity_poly.type
_entity_poly.pdbx_seq_one_letter_code
_entity_poly.pdbx_strand_id
1 'polypeptide(L)'
;MNAEIPWQLRMFDKSLKKKMRLAVLRKHLGQIGEEERCCLVTCGDNNGAMNYFLRELGGQWSFADLEDTCVAEMSELLGQVVPCVPDDNLGFPDAFFDRIITIDVHEHLDDFKAFSREICRIAKPKAQVICTVPNGDETKIAVRIKERVGMGPEAYGHKRVGLTMDEMKELLRESDVEPTAESSFSRLFTEMLELTINFAYVKLLAKRSAAAVEEGQIAPATKDQLKSVEKTYKLYSLIYPVYWLISRLDSLLFFTEGYVIVVEGRRSAAL
;
A
#
# COMPACT_ATOMS: atom_id res chain seq x y z
N MET A 1 4.86 -18.09 -28.29
CA MET A 1 3.65 -17.36 -27.89
C MET A 1 4.10 -16.29 -26.89
N ASN A 2 3.93 -15.01 -27.21
CA ASN A 2 4.20 -13.96 -26.21
C ASN A 2 3.14 -14.10 -25.13
N ALA A 3 3.55 -14.48 -23.92
CA ALA A 3 2.64 -14.52 -22.78
C ALA A 3 2.01 -13.11 -22.60
N GLU A 4 0.71 -13.05 -22.52
CA GLU A 4 0.02 -11.77 -22.28
C GLU A 4 0.42 -11.26 -20.89
N ILE A 5 0.86 -10.00 -20.82
CA ILE A 5 1.25 -9.38 -19.53
C ILE A 5 0.01 -9.39 -18.61
N PRO A 6 0.11 -9.92 -17.39
CA PRO A 6 -0.99 -9.91 -16.43
C PRO A 6 -1.58 -8.51 -16.25
N TRP A 7 -2.90 -8.45 -16.12
CA TRP A 7 -3.62 -7.18 -16.03
C TRP A 7 -3.19 -6.33 -14.83
N GLN A 8 -2.85 -6.97 -13.71
CA GLN A 8 -2.35 -6.32 -12.51
C GLN A 8 -1.05 -5.55 -12.78
N LEU A 9 -0.12 -6.16 -13.52
CA LEU A 9 1.16 -5.54 -13.87
C LEU A 9 0.96 -4.39 -14.88
N ARG A 10 0.01 -4.54 -15.82
CA ARG A 10 -0.36 -3.44 -16.73
C ARG A 10 -0.94 -2.23 -15.98
N MET A 11 -1.79 -2.48 -14.97
CA MET A 11 -2.31 -1.41 -14.12
C MET A 11 -1.21 -0.75 -13.29
N PHE A 12 -0.32 -1.56 -12.70
CA PHE A 12 0.81 -1.05 -11.93
C PHE A 12 1.71 -0.14 -12.76
N ASP A 13 1.98 -0.49 -14.03
CA ASP A 13 2.78 0.35 -14.93
C ASP A 13 2.20 1.77 -15.10
N LYS A 14 0.90 1.92 -14.97
CA LYS A 14 0.19 3.21 -15.05
C LYS A 14 -0.17 3.81 -13.69
N SER A 15 0.33 3.27 -12.57
CA SER A 15 0.08 3.82 -11.23
C SER A 15 1.27 4.62 -10.72
N LEU A 16 1.11 5.94 -10.61
CA LEU A 16 2.16 6.84 -10.11
C LEU A 16 2.56 6.48 -8.68
N LYS A 17 1.59 6.44 -7.78
CA LYS A 17 1.80 6.24 -6.34
C LYS A 17 2.38 4.87 -6.01
N LYS A 18 1.87 3.80 -6.65
CA LYS A 18 2.39 2.43 -6.46
C LYS A 18 3.84 2.31 -6.93
N LYS A 19 4.21 2.97 -8.03
CA LYS A 19 5.61 3.00 -8.52
C LYS A 19 6.53 3.79 -7.60
N MET A 20 6.07 4.93 -7.06
CA MET A 20 6.83 5.70 -6.06
C MET A 20 7.04 4.87 -4.78
N ARG A 21 5.98 4.20 -4.30
CA ARG A 21 6.06 3.30 -3.14
C ARG A 21 7.09 2.20 -3.36
N LEU A 22 7.02 1.50 -4.49
CA LEU A 22 7.99 0.45 -4.81
C LEU A 22 9.43 0.99 -4.80
N ALA A 23 9.67 2.17 -5.38
CA ALA A 23 10.99 2.78 -5.41
C ALA A 23 11.51 3.11 -3.99
N VAL A 24 10.63 3.61 -3.11
CA VAL A 24 10.97 3.90 -1.72
C VAL A 24 11.21 2.60 -0.94
N LEU A 25 10.32 1.61 -1.06
CA LEU A 25 10.49 0.32 -0.39
C LEU A 25 11.79 -0.38 -0.81
N ARG A 26 12.13 -0.37 -2.11
CA ARG A 26 13.40 -0.93 -2.60
C ARG A 26 14.62 -0.26 -1.95
N LYS A 27 14.54 1.05 -1.72
CA LYS A 27 15.63 1.80 -1.06
C LYS A 27 15.79 1.41 0.41
N HIS A 28 14.67 1.25 1.13
CA HIS A 28 14.69 0.80 2.54
C HIS A 28 15.12 -0.67 2.68
N LEU A 29 14.60 -1.53 1.81
CA LEU A 29 14.92 -2.96 1.85
C LEU A 29 16.40 -3.26 1.51
N GLY A 30 16.98 -2.50 0.57
CA GLY A 30 18.33 -2.82 0.09
C GLY A 30 18.40 -4.19 -0.58
N GLN A 31 19.51 -4.88 -0.39
CA GLN A 31 19.69 -6.25 -0.85
C GLN A 31 19.04 -7.24 0.14
N ILE A 32 18.36 -8.24 -0.39
CA ILE A 32 17.72 -9.31 0.39
C ILE A 32 18.47 -10.61 0.11
N GLY A 33 18.95 -11.26 1.16
CA GLY A 33 19.60 -12.57 1.05
C GLY A 33 18.61 -13.66 0.66
N GLU A 34 19.04 -14.66 -0.10
CA GLU A 34 18.17 -15.74 -0.60
C GLU A 34 17.46 -16.52 0.52
N GLU A 35 18.11 -16.66 1.69
CA GLU A 35 17.58 -17.37 2.86
C GLU A 35 16.75 -16.50 3.80
N GLU A 36 16.70 -15.16 3.55
CA GLU A 36 15.90 -14.26 4.40
C GLU A 36 14.41 -14.49 4.17
N ARG A 37 13.67 -14.68 5.25
CA ARG A 37 12.22 -14.82 5.24
C ARG A 37 11.59 -13.44 5.31
N CYS A 38 10.82 -13.10 4.28
CA CYS A 38 10.15 -11.83 4.12
C CYS A 38 8.64 -12.01 4.21
N CYS A 39 7.96 -11.05 4.81
CA CYS A 39 6.50 -10.99 4.84
C CYS A 39 6.01 -9.65 4.31
N LEU A 40 4.95 -9.68 3.49
CA LEU A 40 4.19 -8.49 3.13
C LEU A 40 2.74 -8.69 3.57
N VAL A 41 2.24 -7.75 4.37
CA VAL A 41 0.84 -7.69 4.82
C VAL A 41 0.16 -6.47 4.19
N THR A 42 -1.03 -6.69 3.64
CA THR A 42 -1.87 -5.67 2.99
C THR A 42 -3.33 -5.78 3.48
N CYS A 43 -4.17 -4.83 3.10
CA CYS A 43 -5.58 -4.77 3.51
C CYS A 43 -6.46 -4.34 2.32
N GLY A 44 -6.93 -5.31 1.52
CA GLY A 44 -8.01 -5.20 0.53
C GLY A 44 -7.71 -4.48 -0.78
N ASP A 45 -6.85 -3.48 -0.84
CA ASP A 45 -6.64 -2.64 -2.04
C ASP A 45 -5.45 -3.06 -2.92
N ASN A 46 -4.85 -4.19 -2.61
CA ASN A 46 -3.67 -4.72 -3.29
C ASN A 46 -4.02 -5.90 -4.22
N ASN A 47 -3.84 -5.72 -5.51
CA ASN A 47 -4.10 -6.77 -6.52
C ASN A 47 -2.91 -7.71 -6.79
N GLY A 48 -1.89 -7.71 -5.92
CA GLY A 48 -0.71 -8.58 -6.02
C GLY A 48 0.46 -8.03 -6.84
N ALA A 49 0.30 -6.92 -7.56
CA ALA A 49 1.40 -6.38 -8.36
C ALA A 49 2.59 -5.92 -7.50
N MET A 50 2.34 -5.34 -6.32
CA MET A 50 3.39 -4.95 -5.39
C MET A 50 4.16 -6.17 -4.87
N ASN A 51 3.44 -7.23 -4.48
CA ASN A 51 4.00 -8.52 -4.06
C ASN A 51 4.91 -9.10 -5.15
N TYR A 52 4.44 -9.09 -6.40
CA TYR A 52 5.20 -9.58 -7.55
C TYR A 52 6.56 -8.86 -7.66
N PHE A 53 6.56 -7.51 -7.64
CA PHE A 53 7.80 -6.73 -7.78
C PHE A 53 8.70 -6.77 -6.54
N LEU A 54 8.16 -6.93 -5.35
CA LEU A 54 8.97 -7.09 -4.14
C LEU A 54 9.65 -8.46 -4.09
N ARG A 55 8.94 -9.52 -4.50
CA ARG A 55 9.52 -10.88 -4.60
C ARG A 55 10.74 -10.94 -5.51
N GLU A 56 10.80 -10.12 -6.56
CA GLU A 56 11.97 -10.05 -7.45
C GLU A 56 13.24 -9.52 -6.77
N LEU A 57 13.16 -8.98 -5.55
CA LEU A 57 14.33 -8.50 -4.82
C LEU A 57 15.14 -9.61 -4.12
N GLY A 58 14.70 -10.85 -4.21
CA GLY A 58 15.27 -12.00 -3.51
C GLY A 58 14.50 -12.37 -2.25
N GLY A 59 15.03 -13.33 -1.49
CA GLY A 59 14.41 -13.82 -0.25
C GLY A 59 13.24 -14.78 -0.46
N GLN A 60 12.75 -15.31 0.65
CA GLN A 60 11.60 -16.23 0.71
C GLN A 60 10.37 -15.47 1.19
N TRP A 61 9.42 -15.20 0.28
CA TRP A 61 8.28 -14.34 0.57
C TRP A 61 7.04 -15.12 0.98
N SER A 62 6.45 -14.67 2.07
CA SER A 62 5.08 -14.98 2.50
C SER A 62 4.23 -13.72 2.36
N PHE A 63 2.96 -13.91 2.01
CA PHE A 63 2.01 -12.82 1.81
C PHE A 63 0.77 -13.08 2.66
N ALA A 64 0.15 -12.03 3.17
CA ALA A 64 -1.14 -12.08 3.84
C ALA A 64 -1.94 -10.82 3.50
N ASP A 65 -3.25 -10.95 3.43
CA ASP A 65 -4.16 -9.82 3.32
C ASP A 65 -5.21 -9.91 4.42
N LEU A 66 -5.66 -8.77 4.94
CA LEU A 66 -6.67 -8.73 6.00
C LEU A 66 -8.11 -8.74 5.45
N GLU A 67 -8.26 -8.62 4.12
CA GLU A 67 -9.54 -8.68 3.42
C GLU A 67 -9.48 -9.68 2.28
N ASP A 68 -10.61 -10.29 1.95
CA ASP A 68 -10.68 -11.35 0.92
C ASP A 68 -10.87 -10.84 -0.51
N THR A 69 -11.14 -9.55 -0.68
CA THR A 69 -11.51 -8.92 -1.96
C THR A 69 -10.52 -9.23 -3.10
N CYS A 70 -9.21 -9.25 -2.81
CA CYS A 70 -8.15 -9.40 -3.81
C CYS A 70 -7.36 -10.70 -3.71
N VAL A 71 -7.53 -11.52 -2.68
CA VAL A 71 -6.64 -12.68 -2.41
C VAL A 71 -6.64 -13.72 -3.53
N ALA A 72 -7.76 -13.93 -4.21
CA ALA A 72 -7.84 -14.86 -5.33
C ALA A 72 -6.99 -14.37 -6.53
N GLU A 73 -7.14 -13.10 -6.90
CA GLU A 73 -6.39 -12.47 -8.00
C GLU A 73 -4.89 -12.37 -7.66
N MET A 74 -4.55 -12.12 -6.40
CA MET A 74 -3.17 -12.13 -5.92
C MET A 74 -2.56 -13.51 -6.02
N SER A 75 -3.28 -14.54 -5.56
CA SER A 75 -2.82 -15.95 -5.59
C SER A 75 -2.59 -16.44 -7.01
N GLU A 76 -3.48 -16.09 -7.95
CA GLU A 76 -3.33 -16.41 -9.37
C GLU A 76 -2.06 -15.77 -9.95
N LEU A 77 -1.86 -14.45 -9.72
CA LEU A 77 -0.69 -13.73 -10.22
C LEU A 77 0.62 -14.29 -9.67
N LEU A 78 0.63 -14.63 -8.39
CA LEU A 78 1.85 -15.03 -7.67
C LEU A 78 2.16 -16.52 -7.82
N GLY A 79 1.18 -17.34 -8.25
CA GLY A 79 1.30 -18.79 -8.25
C GLY A 79 1.50 -19.37 -6.84
N GLN A 80 0.99 -18.67 -5.82
CA GLN A 80 1.14 -18.97 -4.41
C GLN A 80 -0.12 -18.52 -3.66
N VAL A 81 -0.58 -19.33 -2.72
CA VAL A 81 -1.76 -18.98 -1.91
C VAL A 81 -1.44 -17.77 -1.03
N VAL A 82 -2.28 -16.74 -1.14
CA VAL A 82 -2.30 -15.61 -0.22
C VAL A 82 -3.49 -15.80 0.71
N PRO A 83 -3.27 -16.04 2.01
CA PRO A 83 -4.38 -16.19 2.95
C PRO A 83 -5.01 -14.82 3.26
N CYS A 84 -6.32 -14.82 3.45
CA CYS A 84 -7.02 -13.78 4.19
C CYS A 84 -6.97 -14.14 5.67
N VAL A 85 -6.47 -13.24 6.51
CA VAL A 85 -6.19 -13.50 7.92
C VAL A 85 -6.72 -12.38 8.82
N PRO A 86 -7.09 -12.65 10.09
CA PRO A 86 -7.45 -11.60 11.03
C PRO A 86 -6.22 -10.74 11.40
N ASP A 87 -6.48 -9.49 11.78
CA ASP A 87 -5.46 -8.49 12.10
C ASP A 87 -4.71 -8.77 13.41
N ASP A 88 -5.32 -9.49 14.34
CA ASP A 88 -4.75 -9.87 15.64
C ASP A 88 -4.02 -11.21 15.63
N ASN A 89 -4.11 -11.98 14.53
CA ASN A 89 -3.43 -13.26 14.37
C ASN A 89 -3.18 -13.58 12.88
N LEU A 90 -2.00 -13.24 12.41
CA LEU A 90 -1.58 -13.46 11.01
C LEU A 90 -1.29 -14.95 10.69
N GLY A 91 -1.42 -15.85 11.65
CA GLY A 91 -1.22 -17.29 11.44
C GLY A 91 0.24 -17.72 11.24
N PHE A 92 1.20 -16.85 11.48
CA PHE A 92 2.62 -17.17 11.41
C PHE A 92 3.22 -17.48 12.79
N PRO A 93 4.30 -18.30 12.86
CA PRO A 93 4.99 -18.56 14.12
C PRO A 93 5.66 -17.32 14.70
N ASP A 94 5.94 -17.34 16.01
CA ASP A 94 6.74 -16.32 16.68
C ASP A 94 8.15 -16.27 16.10
N ALA A 95 8.71 -15.06 16.00
CA ALA A 95 10.09 -14.85 15.59
C ALA A 95 10.46 -15.59 14.27
N PHE A 96 9.61 -15.49 13.27
CA PHE A 96 9.73 -16.24 12.02
C PHE A 96 10.38 -15.46 10.88
N PHE A 97 10.09 -14.16 10.76
CA PHE A 97 10.53 -13.34 9.63
C PHE A 97 11.75 -12.49 9.95
N ASP A 98 12.63 -12.36 8.96
CA ASP A 98 13.78 -11.45 8.98
C ASP A 98 13.38 -10.04 8.55
N ARG A 99 12.34 -9.94 7.68
CA ARG A 99 11.81 -8.66 7.18
C ARG A 99 10.29 -8.72 7.11
N ILE A 100 9.65 -7.64 7.57
CA ILE A 100 8.20 -7.50 7.48
C ILE A 100 7.88 -6.13 6.89
N ILE A 101 6.97 -6.10 5.93
CA ILE A 101 6.46 -4.90 5.31
C ILE A 101 4.94 -4.86 5.51
N THR A 102 4.41 -3.73 5.96
CA THR A 102 2.98 -3.46 5.95
C THR A 102 2.68 -2.30 5.01
N ILE A 103 1.68 -2.44 4.15
CA ILE A 103 1.31 -1.41 3.18
C ILE A 103 -0.14 -1.04 3.38
N ASP A 104 -0.35 0.21 3.83
CA ASP A 104 -1.67 0.82 4.00
C ASP A 104 -2.63 -0.14 4.75
N VAL A 105 -2.24 -0.52 5.99
CA VAL A 105 -3.01 -1.44 6.85
C VAL A 105 -3.56 -0.71 8.08
N HIS A 106 -2.71 0.05 8.79
CA HIS A 106 -3.05 0.64 10.09
C HIS A 106 -4.25 1.58 10.05
N GLU A 107 -4.49 2.26 8.94
CA GLU A 107 -5.61 3.17 8.75
C GLU A 107 -6.96 2.46 8.60
N HIS A 108 -6.97 1.17 8.25
CA HIS A 108 -8.17 0.35 8.13
C HIS A 108 -8.62 -0.28 9.45
N LEU A 109 -7.72 -0.39 10.44
CA LEU A 109 -7.95 -1.16 11.66
C LEU A 109 -8.50 -0.32 12.80
N ASP A 110 -9.43 -0.86 13.56
CA ASP A 110 -9.89 -0.26 14.83
C ASP A 110 -8.80 -0.38 15.90
N ASP A 111 -8.22 -1.57 16.10
CA ASP A 111 -7.08 -1.81 17.00
C ASP A 111 -5.76 -2.02 16.26
N PHE A 112 -5.26 -0.94 15.64
CA PHE A 112 -3.95 -0.96 14.96
C PHE A 112 -2.77 -1.20 15.93
N LYS A 113 -2.98 -1.02 17.25
CA LYS A 113 -1.97 -1.36 18.26
C LYS A 113 -1.84 -2.87 18.44
N ALA A 114 -2.96 -3.61 18.44
CA ALA A 114 -2.92 -5.08 18.46
C ALA A 114 -2.20 -5.61 17.22
N PHE A 115 -2.51 -5.08 16.05
CA PHE A 115 -1.82 -5.44 14.80
C PHE A 115 -0.31 -5.16 14.88
N SER A 116 0.11 -4.01 15.40
CA SER A 116 1.54 -3.70 15.54
C SER A 116 2.25 -4.67 16.50
N ARG A 117 1.58 -5.12 17.58
CA ARG A 117 2.12 -6.18 18.48
C ARG A 117 2.24 -7.53 17.77
N GLU A 118 1.26 -7.86 16.92
CA GLU A 118 1.28 -9.08 16.11
C GLU A 118 2.45 -9.06 15.10
N ILE A 119 2.66 -7.93 14.42
CA ILE A 119 3.84 -7.73 13.56
C ILE A 119 5.14 -7.94 14.34
N CYS A 120 5.24 -7.40 15.55
CA CYS A 120 6.40 -7.62 16.40
C CYS A 120 6.54 -9.10 16.81
N ARG A 121 5.45 -9.80 17.15
CA ARG A 121 5.49 -11.22 17.55
C ARG A 121 6.11 -12.09 16.45
N ILE A 122 5.69 -11.92 15.21
CA ILE A 122 6.17 -12.73 14.07
C ILE A 122 7.56 -12.31 13.55
N ALA A 123 8.05 -11.10 13.89
CA ALA A 123 9.38 -10.63 13.54
C ALA A 123 10.44 -11.33 14.38
N LYS A 124 11.58 -11.72 13.82
CA LYS A 124 12.76 -12.17 14.59
C LYS A 124 13.37 -11.03 15.40
N PRO A 125 14.12 -11.31 16.47
CA PRO A 125 14.99 -10.30 17.08
C PRO A 125 15.86 -9.61 16.03
N LYS A 126 15.91 -8.28 16.03
CA LYS A 126 16.60 -7.42 15.04
C LYS A 126 16.01 -7.46 13.62
N ALA A 127 14.89 -8.14 13.39
CA ALA A 127 14.20 -8.09 12.10
C ALA A 127 13.89 -6.67 11.66
N GLN A 128 13.95 -6.43 10.36
CA GLN A 128 13.53 -5.18 9.75
C GLN A 128 12.01 -5.15 9.65
N VAL A 129 11.40 -4.07 10.14
CA VAL A 129 9.97 -3.80 9.98
C VAL A 129 9.82 -2.49 9.24
N ILE A 130 9.05 -2.48 8.14
CA ILE A 130 8.79 -1.29 7.33
C ILE A 130 7.29 -1.11 7.23
N CYS A 131 6.78 0.02 7.71
CA CYS A 131 5.36 0.35 7.62
C CYS A 131 5.15 1.54 6.68
N THR A 132 4.20 1.42 5.75
CA THR A 132 3.73 2.56 4.95
C THR A 132 2.28 2.82 5.28
N VAL A 133 1.94 4.09 5.53
CA VAL A 133 0.57 4.53 5.80
C VAL A 133 0.33 5.91 5.18
N PRO A 134 -0.92 6.30 4.89
CA PRO A 134 -1.25 7.69 4.60
C PRO A 134 -0.83 8.60 5.74
N ASN A 135 -0.37 9.80 5.40
CA ASN A 135 0.00 10.80 6.41
C ASN A 135 -1.27 11.36 7.06
N GLY A 136 -1.35 11.21 8.39
CA GLY A 136 -2.48 11.63 9.21
C GLY A 136 -2.63 13.13 9.46
N ASP A 137 -1.75 13.97 8.90
CA ASP A 137 -1.84 15.42 9.04
C ASP A 137 -3.05 16.01 8.27
N GLU A 138 -4.15 16.22 8.97
CA GLU A 138 -5.39 16.80 8.45
C GLU A 138 -5.24 18.26 8.00
N THR A 139 -4.15 18.93 8.36
CA THR A 139 -3.90 20.31 7.91
C THR A 139 -3.43 20.41 6.47
N LYS A 140 -3.00 19.29 5.88
CA LYS A 140 -2.50 19.25 4.51
C LYS A 140 -3.58 19.61 3.48
N ILE A 141 -3.19 20.39 2.49
CA ILE A 141 -4.10 20.97 1.48
C ILE A 141 -4.91 19.89 0.76
N ALA A 142 -4.27 18.80 0.30
CA ALA A 142 -4.99 17.77 -0.44
C ALA A 142 -5.96 16.97 0.47
N VAL A 143 -5.68 16.79 1.76
CA VAL A 143 -6.62 16.17 2.71
C VAL A 143 -7.88 17.01 2.80
N ARG A 144 -7.76 18.33 3.03
CA ARG A 144 -8.90 19.25 3.09
C ARG A 144 -9.70 19.31 1.78
N ILE A 145 -9.02 19.20 0.63
CA ILE A 145 -9.72 19.15 -0.67
C ILE A 145 -10.49 17.83 -0.80
N LYS A 146 -9.87 16.68 -0.45
CA LYS A 146 -10.53 15.37 -0.47
C LYS A 146 -11.82 15.38 0.35
N GLU A 147 -11.78 15.87 1.56
CA GLU A 147 -12.95 15.99 2.44
C GLU A 147 -14.07 16.83 1.78
N ARG A 148 -13.72 18.01 1.26
CA ARG A 148 -14.70 18.91 0.61
C ARG A 148 -15.38 18.32 -0.61
N VAL A 149 -14.71 17.44 -1.35
CA VAL A 149 -15.29 16.78 -2.54
C VAL A 149 -15.91 15.41 -2.22
N GLY A 150 -16.00 15.05 -0.93
CA GLY A 150 -16.57 13.77 -0.48
C GLY A 150 -15.70 12.57 -0.83
N MET A 151 -14.38 12.76 -0.77
CA MET A 151 -13.34 11.73 -0.89
C MET A 151 -12.52 11.73 0.41
N GLY A 152 -13.18 11.79 1.56
CA GLY A 152 -12.60 11.60 2.89
C GLY A 152 -12.19 10.15 3.14
N PRO A 153 -11.70 9.84 4.37
CA PRO A 153 -11.23 8.49 4.72
C PRO A 153 -12.23 7.37 4.39
N GLU A 154 -13.52 7.60 4.63
CA GLU A 154 -14.57 6.61 4.39
C GLU A 154 -14.66 6.19 2.92
N ALA A 155 -14.38 7.11 1.98
CA ALA A 155 -14.38 6.80 0.54
C ALA A 155 -13.27 5.82 0.15
N TYR A 156 -12.29 5.62 1.03
CA TYR A 156 -11.16 4.69 0.89
C TYR A 156 -11.29 3.47 1.82
N GLY A 157 -12.39 3.33 2.54
CA GLY A 157 -12.55 2.28 3.55
C GLY A 157 -11.68 2.47 4.80
N HIS A 158 -11.15 3.67 4.99
CA HIS A 158 -10.27 3.98 6.13
C HIS A 158 -11.07 4.38 7.36
N LYS A 159 -10.63 3.95 8.54
CA LYS A 159 -11.16 4.37 9.86
C LYS A 159 -10.62 5.74 10.28
N ARG A 160 -9.53 6.18 9.67
CA ARG A 160 -8.82 7.45 9.93
C ARG A 160 -8.12 7.97 8.68
N VAL A 161 -7.69 9.23 8.69
CA VAL A 161 -6.90 9.81 7.58
C VAL A 161 -5.59 9.06 7.36
N GLY A 162 -4.98 8.59 8.42
CA GLY A 162 -3.71 7.90 8.48
C GLY A 162 -3.05 8.09 9.83
N LEU A 163 -1.74 7.99 9.90
CA LEU A 163 -0.91 8.31 11.07
C LEU A 163 0.15 9.35 10.68
N THR A 164 0.45 10.28 11.58
CA THR A 164 1.60 11.17 11.40
C THR A 164 2.91 10.38 11.57
N MET A 165 4.02 10.96 11.11
CA MET A 165 5.33 10.34 11.25
C MET A 165 5.67 10.02 12.72
N ASP A 166 5.35 10.95 13.63
CA ASP A 166 5.64 10.78 15.06
C ASP A 166 4.72 9.75 15.72
N GLU A 167 3.43 9.74 15.38
CA GLU A 167 2.49 8.70 15.85
C GLU A 167 2.94 7.30 15.39
N MET A 168 3.37 7.15 14.14
CA MET A 168 3.84 5.85 13.64
C MET A 168 5.13 5.40 14.32
N LYS A 169 6.07 6.32 14.57
CA LYS A 169 7.29 6.02 15.32
C LYS A 169 7.00 5.60 16.77
N GLU A 170 6.07 6.29 17.42
CA GLU A 170 5.68 5.95 18.80
C GLU A 170 4.96 4.60 18.86
N LEU A 171 4.06 4.34 17.92
CA LEU A 171 3.38 3.05 17.80
C LEU A 171 4.38 1.88 17.65
N LEU A 172 5.42 2.07 16.83
CA LEU A 172 6.46 1.06 16.67
C LEU A 172 7.23 0.83 17.97
N ARG A 173 7.60 1.91 18.70
CA ARG A 173 8.28 1.79 20.01
C ARG A 173 7.42 1.08 21.06
N GLU A 174 6.12 1.42 21.12
CA GLU A 174 5.15 0.74 21.99
C GLU A 174 5.04 -0.77 21.68
N SER A 175 5.45 -1.17 20.47
CA SER A 175 5.43 -2.56 19.99
C SER A 175 6.82 -3.20 19.93
N ASP A 176 7.81 -2.73 20.71
CA ASP A 176 9.17 -3.23 20.76
C ASP A 176 9.93 -3.19 19.40
N VAL A 177 9.58 -2.24 18.55
CA VAL A 177 10.28 -1.96 17.28
C VAL A 177 10.88 -0.56 17.33
N GLU A 178 12.21 -0.47 17.41
CA GLU A 178 12.91 0.83 17.44
C GLU A 178 13.02 1.42 16.02
N PRO A 179 12.45 2.62 15.76
CA PRO A 179 12.58 3.29 14.47
C PRO A 179 14.02 3.63 14.13
N THR A 180 14.44 3.34 12.90
CA THR A 180 15.82 3.51 12.43
C THR A 180 15.95 4.43 11.22
N ALA A 181 14.90 4.51 10.39
CA ALA A 181 14.86 5.39 9.24
C ALA A 181 13.43 5.80 8.92
N GLU A 182 13.29 6.95 8.29
CA GLU A 182 12.00 7.48 7.85
C GLU A 182 12.11 8.09 6.46
N SER A 183 11.01 8.10 5.74
CA SER A 183 10.87 8.80 4.47
C SER A 183 9.41 9.07 4.18
N SER A 184 9.16 9.90 3.17
CA SER A 184 7.81 10.14 2.69
C SER A 184 7.82 10.35 1.18
N PHE A 185 6.70 10.11 0.53
CA PHE A 185 6.54 10.29 -0.90
C PHE A 185 5.11 10.76 -1.23
N SER A 186 4.85 11.02 -2.53
CA SER A 186 3.59 11.61 -3.01
C SER A 186 3.36 12.97 -2.36
N ARG A 187 3.74 14.04 -3.06
CA ARG A 187 3.45 15.40 -2.61
C ARG A 187 2.21 15.94 -3.29
N LEU A 188 1.97 17.23 -3.20
CA LEU A 188 0.71 17.86 -3.61
C LEU A 188 0.29 17.53 -5.05
N PHE A 189 1.21 17.60 -6.00
CA PHE A 189 0.86 17.38 -7.41
C PHE A 189 0.46 15.95 -7.69
N THR A 190 1.24 14.97 -7.21
CA THR A 190 0.88 13.55 -7.34
C THR A 190 -0.44 13.26 -6.61
N GLU A 191 -0.65 13.81 -5.41
CA GLU A 191 -1.85 13.56 -4.62
C GLU A 191 -3.10 14.15 -5.28
N MET A 192 -2.99 15.32 -5.92
CA MET A 192 -4.10 15.91 -6.67
C MET A 192 -4.43 15.12 -7.95
N LEU A 193 -3.41 14.57 -8.62
CA LEU A 193 -3.61 13.68 -9.76
C LEU A 193 -4.33 12.38 -9.35
N GLU A 194 -3.87 11.74 -8.27
CA GLU A 194 -4.52 10.54 -7.72
C GLU A 194 -5.96 10.84 -7.29
N LEU A 195 -6.20 11.97 -6.59
CA LEU A 195 -7.56 12.40 -6.24
C LEU A 195 -8.44 12.51 -7.49
N THR A 196 -7.94 13.12 -8.57
CA THR A 196 -8.71 13.28 -9.81
C THR A 196 -9.08 11.92 -10.40
N ILE A 197 -8.15 10.97 -10.43
CA ILE A 197 -8.37 9.60 -10.95
C ILE A 197 -9.39 8.85 -10.08
N ASN A 198 -9.17 8.85 -8.75
CA ASN A 198 -10.03 8.14 -7.81
C ASN A 198 -11.43 8.74 -7.76
N PHE A 199 -11.54 10.06 -7.78
CA PHE A 199 -12.83 10.76 -7.88
C PHE A 199 -13.59 10.38 -9.15
N ALA A 200 -12.90 10.38 -10.30
CA ALA A 200 -13.50 9.96 -11.56
C ALA A 200 -13.98 8.50 -11.50
N TYR A 201 -13.19 7.61 -10.91
CA TYR A 201 -13.58 6.21 -10.72
C TYR A 201 -14.80 6.08 -9.80
N VAL A 202 -14.72 6.59 -8.57
CA VAL A 202 -15.77 6.41 -7.54
C VAL A 202 -17.06 7.15 -7.90
N LYS A 203 -16.97 8.41 -8.32
CA LYS A 203 -18.15 9.27 -8.49
C LYS A 203 -18.78 9.19 -9.87
N LEU A 204 -18.01 8.89 -10.92
CA LEU A 204 -18.49 8.94 -12.30
C LEU A 204 -18.64 7.57 -12.95
N LEU A 205 -17.72 6.64 -12.68
CA LEU A 205 -17.66 5.34 -13.36
C LEU A 205 -18.34 4.23 -12.57
N ALA A 206 -18.09 4.15 -11.25
CA ALA A 206 -18.68 3.14 -10.40
C ALA A 206 -20.21 3.16 -10.43
N LYS A 207 -20.80 4.35 -10.49
CA LYS A 207 -22.27 4.53 -10.62
C LYS A 207 -22.85 4.05 -11.96
N ARG A 208 -22.02 3.88 -12.99
CA ARG A 208 -22.44 3.44 -14.33
C ARG A 208 -22.08 2.00 -14.63
N SER A 209 -21.30 1.37 -13.78
CA SER A 209 -20.88 -0.01 -13.93
C SER A 209 -21.93 -0.97 -13.40
N ALA A 210 -22.21 -2.05 -14.16
CA ALA A 210 -23.05 -3.16 -13.70
C ALA A 210 -22.37 -4.03 -12.63
N ALA A 211 -21.02 -3.92 -12.48
CA ALA A 211 -20.29 -4.56 -11.39
C ALA A 211 -20.38 -3.67 -10.14
N ALA A 212 -20.87 -4.24 -9.06
CA ALA A 212 -20.90 -3.54 -7.78
C ALA A 212 -19.45 -3.16 -7.40
N VAL A 213 -19.23 -1.86 -7.15
CA VAL A 213 -18.00 -1.38 -6.52
C VAL A 213 -18.27 -1.37 -5.03
N GLU A 214 -17.53 -2.15 -4.30
CA GLU A 214 -17.63 -2.20 -2.85
C GLU A 214 -17.20 -0.87 -2.23
N GLU A 215 -17.74 -0.57 -1.06
CA GLU A 215 -17.35 0.63 -0.32
C GLU A 215 -15.85 0.55 0.01
N GLY A 216 -15.13 1.63 -0.22
CA GLY A 216 -13.67 1.67 -0.04
C GLY A 216 -12.84 1.36 -1.30
N GLN A 217 -13.42 0.80 -2.36
CA GLN A 217 -12.68 0.54 -3.59
C GLN A 217 -12.49 1.81 -4.43
N ILE A 218 -11.25 2.23 -4.61
CA ILE A 218 -10.86 3.42 -5.38
C ILE A 218 -10.29 3.09 -6.77
N ALA A 219 -10.11 1.82 -7.08
CA ALA A 219 -9.60 1.31 -8.35
C ALA A 219 -10.14 -0.11 -8.57
N PRO A 220 -10.14 -0.64 -9.82
CA PRO A 220 -10.51 -2.03 -10.08
C PRO A 220 -9.64 -3.00 -9.27
N ALA A 221 -10.28 -3.83 -8.45
CA ALA A 221 -9.66 -4.87 -7.64
C ALA A 221 -9.63 -6.22 -8.37
N THR A 222 -10.59 -6.44 -9.29
CA THR A 222 -10.72 -7.69 -10.05
C THR A 222 -10.66 -7.45 -11.56
N LYS A 223 -10.40 -8.53 -12.30
CA LYS A 223 -10.37 -8.51 -13.78
C LYS A 223 -11.69 -8.07 -14.38
N ASP A 224 -12.80 -8.46 -13.79
CA ASP A 224 -14.14 -8.11 -14.31
C ASP A 224 -14.48 -6.64 -14.03
N GLN A 225 -14.08 -6.09 -12.89
CA GLN A 225 -14.16 -4.65 -12.63
C GLN A 225 -13.32 -3.86 -13.63
N LEU A 226 -12.09 -4.31 -13.93
CA LEU A 226 -11.25 -3.65 -14.94
C LEU A 226 -11.90 -3.68 -16.33
N LYS A 227 -12.50 -4.80 -16.75
CA LYS A 227 -13.24 -4.89 -18.02
C LYS A 227 -14.39 -3.89 -18.08
N SER A 228 -15.11 -3.71 -16.97
CA SER A 228 -16.25 -2.77 -16.91
C SER A 228 -15.84 -1.31 -17.17
N VAL A 229 -14.60 -0.94 -16.87
CA VAL A 229 -14.04 0.41 -17.07
C VAL A 229 -12.95 0.46 -18.15
N GLU A 230 -12.83 -0.55 -18.99
CA GLU A 230 -11.72 -0.72 -19.94
C GLU A 230 -11.53 0.49 -20.88
N LYS A 231 -12.61 1.06 -21.38
CA LYS A 231 -12.55 2.26 -22.26
C LYS A 231 -11.90 3.43 -21.54
N THR A 232 -12.30 3.67 -20.29
CA THR A 232 -11.75 4.75 -19.47
C THR A 232 -10.31 4.48 -19.08
N TYR A 233 -9.98 3.23 -18.77
CA TYR A 233 -8.61 2.83 -18.52
C TYR A 233 -7.69 3.03 -19.74
N LYS A 234 -8.17 2.74 -20.97
CA LYS A 234 -7.44 3.03 -22.22
C LYS A 234 -7.20 4.53 -22.39
N LEU A 235 -8.22 5.36 -22.14
CA LEU A 235 -8.07 6.82 -22.19
C LEU A 235 -7.07 7.31 -21.13
N TYR A 236 -7.21 6.83 -19.89
CA TYR A 236 -6.25 7.13 -18.82
C TYR A 236 -4.81 6.75 -19.21
N SER A 237 -4.63 5.55 -19.78
CA SER A 237 -3.31 5.08 -20.22
C SER A 237 -2.69 5.97 -21.29
N LEU A 238 -3.51 6.58 -22.15
CA LEU A 238 -3.05 7.52 -23.19
C LEU A 238 -2.56 8.84 -22.58
N ILE A 239 -3.25 9.35 -21.55
CA ILE A 239 -2.88 10.63 -20.90
C ILE A 239 -1.85 10.44 -19.77
N TYR A 240 -1.53 9.20 -19.39
CA TYR A 240 -0.60 8.90 -18.32
C TYR A 240 0.77 9.60 -18.45
N PRO A 241 1.40 9.74 -19.64
CA PRO A 241 2.66 10.49 -19.76
C PRO A 241 2.55 11.94 -19.28
N VAL A 242 1.40 12.58 -19.47
CA VAL A 242 1.14 13.95 -18.97
C VAL A 242 1.03 13.93 -17.45
N TYR A 243 0.31 12.96 -16.87
CA TYR A 243 0.23 12.78 -15.41
C TYR A 243 1.62 12.53 -14.81
N TRP A 244 2.40 11.66 -15.44
CA TRP A 244 3.77 11.42 -15.04
C TRP A 244 4.62 12.71 -15.04
N LEU A 245 4.50 13.53 -16.10
CA LEU A 245 5.25 14.80 -16.17
C LEU A 245 4.82 15.77 -15.07
N ILE A 246 3.51 15.93 -14.82
CA ILE A 246 2.99 16.80 -13.76
C ILE A 246 3.46 16.29 -12.38
N SER A 247 3.46 14.98 -12.15
CA SER A 247 3.93 14.42 -10.88
C SER A 247 5.39 14.77 -10.55
N ARG A 248 6.22 15.07 -11.58
CA ARG A 248 7.61 15.50 -11.36
C ARG A 248 7.71 16.87 -10.68
N LEU A 249 6.65 17.70 -10.72
CA LEU A 249 6.59 18.95 -9.99
C LEU A 249 6.67 18.76 -8.46
N ASP A 250 6.36 17.56 -7.97
CA ASP A 250 6.58 17.20 -6.56
C ASP A 250 8.02 17.40 -6.11
N SER A 251 9.00 17.34 -7.03
CA SER A 251 10.39 17.63 -6.73
C SER A 251 10.64 19.06 -6.27
N LEU A 252 9.78 20.01 -6.66
CA LEU A 252 9.84 21.40 -6.21
C LEU A 252 9.39 21.56 -4.75
N LEU A 253 8.68 20.58 -4.23
CA LEU A 253 8.14 20.55 -2.87
C LEU A 253 8.99 19.65 -1.95
N PHE A 254 10.28 19.46 -2.26
CA PHE A 254 11.19 18.55 -1.53
C PHE A 254 11.27 18.85 -0.02
N PHE A 255 11.01 20.09 0.38
CA PHE A 255 11.00 20.56 1.75
C PHE A 255 9.72 20.25 2.53
N THR A 256 8.71 19.66 1.88
CA THR A 256 7.46 19.26 2.53
C THR A 256 7.45 17.74 2.77
N GLU A 257 6.82 17.33 3.85
CA GLU A 257 6.51 15.91 4.06
C GLU A 257 5.45 15.42 3.06
N GLY A 258 5.61 14.19 2.56
CA GLY A 258 4.68 13.58 1.61
C GLY A 258 3.34 13.22 2.24
N TYR A 259 2.40 12.80 1.39
CA TYR A 259 1.07 12.29 1.79
C TYR A 259 1.07 10.79 2.09
N VAL A 260 2.18 10.10 1.87
CA VAL A 260 2.43 8.75 2.38
C VAL A 260 3.74 8.78 3.15
N ILE A 261 3.70 8.31 4.37
CA ILE A 261 4.88 8.15 5.21
C ILE A 261 5.36 6.70 5.18
N VAL A 262 6.64 6.53 5.41
CA VAL A 262 7.32 5.24 5.52
C VAL A 262 8.22 5.30 6.75
N VAL A 263 8.01 4.40 7.68
CA VAL A 263 8.86 4.23 8.86
C VAL A 263 9.48 2.85 8.84
N GLU A 264 10.81 2.81 8.90
CA GLU A 264 11.58 1.60 9.09
C GLU A 264 12.02 1.51 10.55
N GLY A 265 11.92 0.32 11.13
CA GLY A 265 12.42 0.03 12.45
C GLY A 265 13.08 -1.34 12.54
N ARG A 266 13.68 -1.61 13.67
CA ARG A 266 14.26 -2.91 14.01
C ARG A 266 13.59 -3.43 15.28
N ARG A 267 13.12 -4.69 15.23
CA ARG A 267 12.63 -5.34 16.44
C ARG A 267 13.76 -5.37 17.48
N SER A 268 13.44 -5.00 18.72
CA SER A 268 14.39 -5.06 19.83
C SER A 268 14.96 -6.46 19.98
N ALA A 269 16.24 -6.57 20.35
CA ALA A 269 16.78 -7.85 20.75
C ALA A 269 16.06 -8.25 22.04
N ALA A 270 15.53 -9.46 22.13
CA ALA A 270 15.07 -9.98 23.41
C ALA A 270 16.22 -9.85 24.42
N LEU A 271 15.93 -9.24 25.57
CA LEU A 271 16.85 -9.22 26.70
C LEU A 271 17.13 -10.64 27.21
#